data_5548ce5a0011c874c533adcb8a3bed87
#
_entry.id   5548ce5a0011c874c533adcb8a3bed87
#
_cell.length_a   1.000
_cell.length_b   1.000
_cell.length_c   1.000
_cell.angle_alpha   90.00
_cell.angle_beta   90.00
_cell.angle_gamma   90.00
#
_symmetry.space_group_name_H-M   'P 1'
#
loop_
_entity.id
_entity.type
_entity.pdbx_description
1 polymer ?
#
loop_
_entity_poly.entity_id
_entity_poly.type
_entity_poly.pdbx_seq_one_letter_code
_entity_poly.pdbx_strand_id
1 'polypeptide(L)'
;MNHYVLIYDLVDDYLERREPLRPEHLALARKASDSGELLMAGALADPYDVAVFVWRCEDPEIIDRFVAHDPYQRAGLVKSFRVRKWNVVIS
;
A
#
# COMPACT_ATOMS: atom_id res chain seq x y z
N MET A 1 -10.36 -12.14 12.03
CA MET A 1 -10.12 -11.21 10.92
C MET A 1 -9.22 -11.84 9.89
N ASN A 2 -9.36 -11.42 8.66
CA ASN A 2 -8.56 -11.93 7.55
C ASN A 2 -7.35 -11.05 7.30
N HIS A 3 -6.31 -11.67 6.74
CA HIS A 3 -5.14 -10.94 6.26
C HIS A 3 -5.21 -10.79 4.74
N TYR A 4 -4.73 -9.64 4.26
CA TYR A 4 -4.67 -9.34 2.83
C TYR A 4 -3.34 -8.67 2.53
N VAL A 5 -2.90 -8.79 1.29
CA VAL A 5 -1.72 -8.10 0.79
C VAL A 5 -2.15 -7.21 -0.36
N LEU A 6 -1.83 -5.93 -0.26
CA LEU A 6 -1.94 -5.00 -1.38
C LEU A 6 -0.56 -4.86 -1.99
N ILE A 7 -0.47 -5.07 -3.29
CA ILE A 7 0.79 -5.03 -4.03
C ILE A 7 0.68 -3.97 -5.11
N TYR A 8 1.59 -3.00 -5.07
CA TYR A 8 1.72 -1.97 -6.10
C TYR A 8 2.88 -2.31 -7.01
N ASP A 9 2.66 -2.25 -8.32
CA ASP A 9 3.76 -2.22 -9.30
C ASP A 9 4.06 -0.76 -9.59
N LEU A 10 5.29 -0.33 -9.40
CA LEU A 10 5.69 1.07 -9.39
C LEU A 10 6.37 1.47 -10.69
N VAL A 11 6.21 2.75 -11.07
CA VAL A 11 6.89 3.31 -12.24
C VAL A 11 8.40 3.42 -11.99
N ASP A 12 9.18 3.49 -13.08
CA ASP A 12 10.63 3.47 -13.01
C ASP A 12 11.23 4.65 -12.24
N ASP A 13 10.59 5.82 -12.31
CA ASP A 13 11.03 7.05 -11.64
C ASP A 13 10.28 7.30 -10.33
N TYR A 14 9.80 6.24 -9.68
CA TYR A 14 9.03 6.30 -8.44
C TYR A 14 9.74 7.10 -7.34
N LEU A 15 11.03 6.84 -7.09
CA LEU A 15 11.77 7.49 -5.99
C LEU A 15 11.82 9.00 -6.14
N GLU A 16 11.95 9.49 -7.38
CA GLU A 16 11.99 10.92 -7.65
C GLU A 16 10.61 11.55 -7.55
N ARG A 17 9.62 10.89 -8.14
CA ARG A 17 8.26 11.43 -8.24
C ARG A 17 7.52 11.39 -6.92
N ARG A 18 7.86 10.49 -6.01
CA ARG A 18 7.14 10.35 -4.74
C ARG A 18 7.44 11.50 -3.76
N GLU A 19 8.57 12.18 -3.89
CA GLU A 19 9.02 13.14 -2.87
C GLU A 19 7.97 14.20 -2.50
N PRO A 20 7.34 14.91 -3.46
CA PRO A 20 6.33 15.91 -3.10
C PRO A 20 5.03 15.29 -2.59
N LEU A 21 4.78 14.03 -2.86
CA LEU A 21 3.55 13.33 -2.47
C LEU A 21 3.71 12.53 -1.17
N ARG A 22 4.95 12.32 -0.75
CA ARG A 22 5.26 11.43 0.36
C ARG A 22 4.59 11.81 1.68
N PRO A 23 4.57 13.09 2.10
CA PRO A 23 3.92 13.43 3.37
C PRO A 23 2.44 13.05 3.40
N GLU A 24 1.71 13.30 2.33
CA GLU A 24 0.28 12.96 2.26
C GLU A 24 0.08 11.45 2.23
N HIS A 25 0.91 10.73 1.45
CA HIS A 25 0.85 9.27 1.39
C HIS A 25 1.11 8.65 2.77
N LEU A 26 2.14 9.11 3.47
CA LEU A 26 2.48 8.59 4.80
C LEU A 26 1.40 8.92 5.82
N ALA A 27 0.77 10.09 5.73
CA ALA A 27 -0.33 10.45 6.62
C ALA A 27 -1.52 9.49 6.44
N LEU A 28 -1.86 9.17 5.20
CA LEU A 28 -2.93 8.21 4.89
C LEU A 28 -2.58 6.82 5.44
N ALA A 29 -1.34 6.36 5.23
CA ALA A 29 -0.89 5.06 5.72
C ALA A 29 -0.87 5.01 7.25
N ARG A 30 -0.43 6.08 7.92
CA ARG A 30 -0.42 6.12 9.38
C ARG A 30 -1.82 6.07 9.96
N LYS A 31 -2.78 6.72 9.32
CA LYS A 31 -4.18 6.66 9.75
C LYS A 31 -4.69 5.21 9.70
N ALA A 32 -4.39 4.49 8.64
CA ALA A 32 -4.78 3.08 8.51
C ALA A 32 -4.04 2.21 9.54
N SER A 33 -2.78 2.52 9.82
CA SER A 33 -1.99 1.82 10.84
C SER A 33 -2.55 2.08 12.24
N ASP A 34 -2.92 3.31 12.54
CA ASP A 34 -3.47 3.68 13.85
C ASP A 34 -4.82 3.01 14.11
N SER A 35 -5.60 2.76 13.07
CA SER A 35 -6.86 2.02 13.20
C SER A 35 -6.66 0.52 13.44
N GLY A 36 -5.42 0.03 13.29
CA GLY A 36 -5.08 -1.37 13.48
C GLY A 36 -5.24 -2.24 12.23
N GLU A 37 -5.63 -1.64 11.12
CA GLU A 37 -5.92 -2.39 9.90
C GLU A 37 -4.69 -2.57 9.01
N LEU A 38 -3.84 -1.55 8.91
CA LEU A 38 -2.58 -1.67 8.17
C LEU A 38 -1.48 -2.08 9.14
N LEU A 39 -0.93 -3.29 8.97
CA LEU A 39 0.06 -3.85 9.89
C LEU A 39 1.48 -3.42 9.55
N MET A 40 1.82 -3.42 8.26
CA MET A 40 3.12 -2.95 7.79
C MET A 40 3.03 -2.60 6.33
N ALA A 41 3.89 -1.69 5.89
CA ALA A 41 3.93 -1.24 4.50
C ALA A 41 5.30 -0.69 4.16
N GLY A 42 5.69 -0.84 2.91
CA GLY A 42 6.94 -0.30 2.42
C GLY A 42 7.21 -0.73 1.00
N ALA A 43 8.21 -0.11 0.39
CA ALA A 43 8.66 -0.48 -0.94
C ALA A 43 9.83 -1.45 -0.84
N LEU A 44 9.85 -2.43 -1.72
CA LEU A 44 10.98 -3.33 -1.83
C LEU A 44 12.16 -2.56 -2.45
N ALA A 45 13.35 -2.82 -1.93
CA ALA A 45 14.56 -2.14 -2.39
C ALA A 45 15.33 -3.03 -3.37
N ASP A 46 16.15 -2.38 -4.21
CA ASP A 46 17.09 -3.02 -5.14
C ASP A 46 16.44 -3.99 -6.12
N PRO A 47 15.54 -3.53 -6.99
CA PRO A 47 15.11 -2.14 -7.24
C PRO A 47 13.85 -1.76 -6.45
N TYR A 48 13.51 -0.48 -6.44
CA TYR A 48 12.27 0.04 -5.87
C TYR A 48 11.15 -0.03 -6.92
N ASP A 49 10.71 -1.23 -7.23
CA ASP A 49 9.72 -1.49 -8.28
C ASP A 49 8.38 -2.02 -7.77
N VAL A 50 8.32 -2.40 -6.49
CA VAL A 50 7.12 -2.98 -5.89
C VAL A 50 6.96 -2.43 -4.48
N ALA A 51 5.74 -2.07 -4.11
CA ALA A 51 5.40 -1.76 -2.71
C ALA A 51 4.42 -2.81 -2.20
N VAL A 52 4.56 -3.14 -0.93
CA VAL A 52 3.75 -4.18 -0.28
C VAL A 52 3.11 -3.59 0.97
N PHE A 53 1.80 -3.83 1.13
CA PHE A 53 1.02 -3.37 2.28
C PHE A 53 0.32 -4.60 2.86
N VAL A 54 0.55 -4.87 4.13
CA VAL A 54 -0.05 -6.02 4.82
C VAL A 54 -1.21 -5.52 5.68
N TRP A 55 -2.40 -6.06 5.43
CA TRP A 55 -3.64 -5.63 6.07
C TRP A 55 -4.25 -6.74 6.90
N ARG A 56 -4.95 -6.34 7.96
CA ARG A 56 -5.77 -7.24 8.77
C ARG A 56 -7.13 -6.58 8.94
N CYS A 57 -8.16 -7.13 8.30
CA CYS A 57 -9.48 -6.52 8.32
C CYS A 57 -10.55 -7.55 7.98
N GLU A 58 -11.81 -7.21 8.30
CA GLU A 58 -12.96 -8.03 7.94
C GLU A 58 -13.35 -7.82 6.48
N ASP A 59 -13.39 -6.56 6.04
CA ASP A 59 -13.88 -6.16 4.74
C ASP A 59 -12.75 -5.59 3.89
N PRO A 60 -12.36 -6.30 2.79
CA PRO A 60 -11.28 -5.81 1.93
C PRO A 60 -11.61 -4.52 1.17
N GLU A 61 -12.86 -4.07 1.17
CA GLU A 61 -13.21 -2.78 0.56
C GLU A 61 -12.43 -1.61 1.15
N ILE A 62 -12.01 -1.72 2.41
CA ILE A 62 -11.21 -0.65 3.03
C ILE A 62 -9.87 -0.47 2.28
N ILE A 63 -9.36 -1.55 1.71
CA ILE A 63 -8.10 -1.51 0.94
C ILE A 63 -8.33 -0.79 -0.38
N ASP A 64 -9.43 -1.07 -1.06
CA ASP A 64 -9.80 -0.38 -2.30
C ASP A 64 -9.99 1.11 -2.05
N ARG A 65 -10.60 1.49 -0.93
CA ARG A 65 -10.76 2.90 -0.56
C ARG A 65 -9.42 3.56 -0.28
N PHE A 66 -8.51 2.84 0.38
CA PHE A 66 -7.15 3.33 0.61
C PHE A 66 -6.46 3.65 -0.72
N VAL A 67 -6.50 2.71 -1.67
CA VAL A 67 -5.89 2.90 -2.99
C VAL A 67 -6.48 4.12 -3.69
N ALA A 68 -7.81 4.27 -3.64
CA ALA A 68 -8.50 5.39 -4.29
C ALA A 68 -8.07 6.75 -3.71
N HIS A 69 -7.70 6.80 -2.44
CA HIS A 69 -7.28 8.04 -1.77
C HIS A 69 -5.76 8.24 -1.74
N ASP A 70 -4.99 7.26 -2.18
CA ASP A 70 -3.54 7.34 -2.13
C ASP A 70 -3.03 8.32 -3.19
N PRO A 71 -2.32 9.39 -2.79
CA PRO A 71 -1.76 10.34 -3.77
C PRO A 71 -0.80 9.67 -4.76
N TYR A 72 -0.12 8.60 -4.37
CA TYR A 72 0.75 7.86 -5.29
C TYR A 72 -0.05 7.25 -6.45
N GLN A 73 -1.21 6.67 -6.13
CA GLN A 73 -2.08 6.10 -7.16
C GLN A 73 -2.66 7.19 -8.05
N ARG A 74 -3.14 8.26 -7.44
CA ARG A 74 -3.78 9.37 -8.16
C ARG A 74 -2.82 10.10 -9.10
N ALA A 75 -1.54 10.16 -8.75
CA ALA A 75 -0.51 10.83 -9.54
C ALA A 75 0.14 9.92 -10.59
N GLY A 76 -0.28 8.66 -10.66
CA GLY A 76 0.22 7.74 -11.67
C GLY A 76 1.55 7.08 -11.35
N LEU A 77 1.95 7.02 -10.07
CA LEU A 77 3.17 6.32 -9.67
C LEU A 77 2.98 4.80 -9.64
N VAL A 78 1.73 4.35 -9.61
CA VAL A 78 1.37 2.94 -9.53
C VAL A 78 0.88 2.48 -10.91
N LYS A 79 1.63 1.59 -11.55
CA LYS A 79 1.28 1.06 -12.87
C LYS A 79 0.06 0.13 -12.79
N SER A 80 0.02 -0.68 -11.75
CA SER A 80 -1.07 -1.61 -11.48
C SER A 80 -1.03 -2.00 -10.01
N PHE A 81 -2.14 -2.53 -9.52
CA PHE A 81 -2.17 -3.04 -8.15
C PHE A 81 -3.04 -4.29 -8.06
N ARG A 82 -2.78 -5.09 -7.02
CA ARG A 82 -3.54 -6.30 -6.73
C ARG A 82 -3.82 -6.36 -5.24
N VAL A 83 -5.01 -6.84 -4.88
CA VAL A 83 -5.36 -7.17 -3.50
C VAL A 83 -5.55 -8.67 -3.45
N ARG A 84 -4.78 -9.33 -2.60
CA ARG A 84 -4.82 -10.79 -2.45
C ARG A 84 -5.09 -11.16 -0.99
N LYS A 85 -6.02 -12.09 -0.79
CA LYS A 85 -6.19 -12.68 0.53
C LYS A 85 -4.97 -13.54 0.86
N TRP A 86 -4.47 -13.41 2.08
CA TRP A 86 -3.27 -14.13 2.51
C TRP A 86 -3.64 -15.15 3.58
N ASN A 87 -3.43 -16.41 3.28
CA ASN A 87 -3.62 -17.49 4.25
C ASN A 87 -2.34 -17.62 5.07
N VAL A 88 -2.27 -16.86 6.16
CA VAL A 88 -1.08 -16.82 7.03
C VAL A 88 -1.03 -18.11 7.86
N VAL A 89 0.06 -18.86 7.76
CA VAL A 89 0.25 -20.08 8.52
C VAL A 89 1.27 -19.94 9.64
N ILE A 90 2.14 -18.94 9.56
CA ILE A 90 3.12 -18.62 10.62
C ILE A 90 3.16 -17.10 10.77
N SER A 91 3.02 -16.61 11.97
CA SER A 91 3.08 -15.19 12.25
C SER A 91 3.83 -14.88 13.54
#